data_7d75a9258c69ad1970bab91829d2c0e2
#
_entry.id   7d75a9258c69ad1970bab91829d2c0e2
#
_cell.length_a   1.000
_cell.length_b   1.000
_cell.length_c   1.000
_cell.angle_alpha   90.00
_cell.angle_beta   90.00
_cell.angle_gamma   90.00
#
_symmetry.space_group_name_H-M   'P 1'
#
loop_
_entity.id
_entity.type
_entity.pdbx_description
1 polymer ?
#
loop_
_entity_poly.entity_id
_entity_poly.type
_entity_poly.pdbx_seq_one_letter_code
_entity_poly.pdbx_strand_id
1 'polypeptide(L)'
;MEGKEQIFKNVAALLADANFTIVDKDESRPWGGFYVIDEAEAAEFAKHFFPGENLDEIKITNKLSPKILIVGPHKRLSWQYHRRRAEIWKCISDKVSVATSDTDEHMYTHILNRGDIIKLATGKRHRLIGLDEWGIVAEIWQHTDESNPSNEDDIIRLQDDYNRK
;
A
#
# COMPACT_ATOMS: atom_id res chain seq x y z
N MET A 1 -10.85 12.53 -16.76
CA MET A 1 -10.47 11.53 -15.71
C MET A 1 -10.57 10.14 -16.28
N GLU A 2 -9.56 9.33 -16.08
CA GLU A 2 -9.54 7.96 -16.56
C GLU A 2 -10.50 7.07 -15.76
N GLY A 3 -11.13 6.11 -16.44
CA GLY A 3 -11.98 5.13 -15.78
C GLY A 3 -11.15 4.06 -15.08
N LYS A 4 -11.79 3.33 -14.19
CA LYS A 4 -11.15 2.27 -13.38
C LYS A 4 -10.41 1.24 -14.24
N GLU A 5 -11.06 0.73 -15.28
CA GLU A 5 -10.46 -0.27 -16.16
C GLU A 5 -9.17 0.23 -16.79
N GLN A 6 -9.18 1.48 -17.28
CA GLN A 6 -8.01 2.07 -17.92
C GLN A 6 -6.85 2.27 -16.95
N ILE A 7 -7.13 2.73 -15.73
CA ILE A 7 -6.11 2.90 -14.68
C ILE A 7 -5.44 1.57 -14.35
N PHE A 8 -6.23 0.50 -14.16
CA PHE A 8 -5.66 -0.81 -13.86
C PHE A 8 -4.81 -1.34 -15.01
N LYS A 9 -5.24 -1.14 -16.26
CA LYS A 9 -4.43 -1.50 -17.43
C LYS A 9 -3.13 -0.73 -17.48
N ASN A 10 -3.17 0.58 -17.20
CA ASN A 10 -1.98 1.42 -17.20
C ASN A 10 -0.98 0.98 -16.13
N VAL A 11 -1.45 0.65 -14.93
CA VAL A 11 -0.59 0.18 -13.86
C VAL A 11 0.01 -1.18 -14.18
N ALA A 12 -0.79 -2.11 -14.73
CA ALA A 12 -0.29 -3.41 -15.15
C ALA A 12 0.79 -3.29 -16.22
N ALA A 13 0.62 -2.38 -17.18
CA ALA A 13 1.61 -2.11 -18.23
C ALA A 13 2.91 -1.54 -17.64
N LEU A 14 2.79 -0.60 -16.69
CA LEU A 14 3.95 -0.03 -16.00
C LEU A 14 4.75 -1.11 -15.27
N LEU A 15 4.06 -2.01 -14.59
CA LEU A 15 4.71 -3.12 -13.88
C LEU A 15 5.38 -4.09 -14.84
N ALA A 16 4.72 -4.43 -15.94
CA ALA A 16 5.29 -5.31 -16.97
C ALA A 16 6.54 -4.69 -17.61
N ASP A 17 6.48 -3.39 -17.92
CA ASP A 17 7.62 -2.66 -18.49
C ASP A 17 8.82 -2.62 -17.53
N ALA A 18 8.57 -2.66 -16.22
CA ALA A 18 9.61 -2.73 -15.20
C ALA A 18 10.02 -4.17 -14.86
N ASN A 19 9.50 -5.15 -15.58
CA ASN A 19 9.76 -6.59 -15.40
C ASN A 19 9.24 -7.17 -14.08
N PHE A 20 8.15 -6.63 -13.55
CA PHE A 20 7.49 -7.19 -12.37
C PHE A 20 6.33 -8.10 -12.76
N THR A 21 6.17 -9.18 -12.02
CA THR A 21 5.13 -10.19 -12.23
C THR A 21 4.01 -10.02 -11.21
N ILE A 22 2.78 -9.86 -11.69
CA ILE A 22 1.60 -9.82 -10.86
C ILE A 22 1.18 -11.27 -10.59
N VAL A 23 1.21 -11.69 -9.31
CA VAL A 23 0.86 -13.07 -8.92
C VAL A 23 -0.52 -13.18 -8.32
N ASP A 24 -1.10 -12.07 -7.90
CA ASP A 24 -2.47 -11.99 -7.40
C ASP A 24 -2.99 -10.57 -7.56
N LYS A 25 -4.31 -10.42 -7.64
CA LYS A 25 -4.92 -9.11 -7.83
C LYS A 25 -6.37 -9.09 -7.34
N ASP A 26 -6.83 -7.89 -7.01
CA ASP A 26 -8.25 -7.62 -6.79
C ASP A 26 -8.57 -6.26 -7.41
N GLU A 27 -9.31 -6.27 -8.51
CA GLU A 27 -9.71 -5.05 -9.23
C GLU A 27 -11.15 -4.64 -8.89
N SER A 28 -11.78 -5.32 -7.94
CA SER A 28 -13.19 -5.14 -7.60
C SER A 28 -13.45 -4.53 -6.22
N ARG A 29 -12.40 -4.10 -5.51
CA ARG A 29 -12.57 -3.43 -4.22
C ARG A 29 -13.38 -2.14 -4.40
N PRO A 30 -14.29 -1.82 -3.48
CA PRO A 30 -15.12 -0.62 -3.61
C PRO A 30 -14.31 0.69 -3.61
N TRP A 31 -13.14 0.70 -2.99
CA TRP A 31 -12.24 1.85 -2.99
C TRP A 31 -11.26 1.86 -4.17
N GLY A 32 -11.14 0.77 -4.93
CA GLY A 32 -10.20 0.63 -6.03
C GLY A 32 -9.74 -0.81 -6.19
N GLY A 33 -8.52 -1.10 -5.76
CA GLY A 33 -7.98 -2.44 -5.82
C GLY A 33 -6.47 -2.50 -5.63
N PHE A 34 -5.89 -3.68 -5.90
CA PHE A 34 -4.46 -3.87 -5.71
C PHE A 34 -3.90 -4.96 -6.63
N TYR A 35 -2.58 -4.91 -6.80
CA TYR A 35 -1.78 -5.96 -7.43
C TYR A 35 -0.73 -6.46 -6.45
N VAL A 36 -0.62 -7.78 -6.30
CA VAL A 36 0.44 -8.43 -5.51
C VAL A 36 1.57 -8.82 -6.45
N ILE A 37 2.78 -8.44 -6.10
CA ILE A 37 3.98 -8.73 -6.90
C ILE A 37 4.67 -9.98 -6.36
N ASP A 38 5.28 -10.77 -7.25
CA ASP A 38 6.00 -11.98 -6.89
C ASP A 38 7.04 -11.68 -5.81
N GLU A 39 6.99 -12.42 -4.70
CA GLU A 39 7.93 -12.26 -3.58
C GLU A 39 9.38 -12.47 -4.02
N ALA A 40 9.62 -13.32 -5.02
CA ALA A 40 10.96 -13.53 -5.58
C ALA A 40 11.54 -12.23 -6.18
N GLU A 41 10.69 -11.26 -6.52
CA GLU A 41 11.09 -9.97 -7.08
C GLU A 41 11.13 -8.85 -6.03
N ALA A 42 10.94 -9.18 -4.75
CA ALA A 42 10.82 -8.17 -3.69
C ALA A 42 12.06 -7.27 -3.58
N ALA A 43 13.26 -7.83 -3.72
CA ALA A 43 14.50 -7.04 -3.68
C ALA A 43 14.57 -6.04 -4.84
N GLU A 44 14.19 -6.47 -6.05
CA GLU A 44 14.14 -5.60 -7.22
C GLU A 44 13.04 -4.53 -7.10
N PHE A 45 11.90 -4.91 -6.54
CA PHE A 45 10.81 -3.99 -6.24
C PHE A 45 11.27 -2.89 -5.27
N ALA A 46 11.98 -3.26 -4.21
CA ALA A 46 12.51 -2.30 -3.25
C ALA A 46 13.54 -1.36 -3.90
N LYS A 47 14.41 -1.88 -4.75
CA LYS A 47 15.37 -1.04 -5.49
C LYS A 47 14.68 -0.06 -6.44
N HIS A 48 13.63 -0.52 -7.10
CA HIS A 48 12.92 0.29 -8.09
C HIS A 48 12.11 1.41 -7.45
N PHE A 49 11.33 1.09 -6.41
CA PHE A 49 10.42 2.04 -5.78
C PHE A 49 11.00 2.73 -4.54
N PHE A 50 11.94 2.10 -3.85
CA PHE A 50 12.52 2.62 -2.61
C PHE A 50 14.06 2.66 -2.68
N PRO A 51 14.63 3.31 -3.71
CA PRO A 51 16.09 3.27 -3.92
C PRO A 51 16.90 3.94 -2.81
N GLY A 52 16.27 4.85 -2.05
CA GLY A 52 16.92 5.51 -0.91
C GLY A 52 16.90 4.71 0.38
N GLU A 53 16.22 3.56 0.40
CA GLU A 53 16.12 2.71 1.58
C GLU A 53 17.17 1.59 1.54
N ASN A 54 17.74 1.28 2.70
CA ASN A 54 18.66 0.15 2.83
C ASN A 54 17.83 -1.12 2.99
N LEU A 55 17.92 -2.06 2.04
CA LEU A 55 17.14 -3.29 2.03
C LEU A 55 17.35 -4.11 3.31
N ASP A 56 18.60 -4.19 3.80
CA ASP A 56 18.91 -4.96 5.01
C ASP A 56 18.25 -4.35 6.26
N GLU A 57 18.07 -3.05 6.28
CA GLU A 57 17.41 -2.35 7.40
C GLU A 57 15.88 -2.46 7.34
N ILE A 58 15.29 -2.39 6.15
CA ILE A 58 13.84 -2.48 6.01
C ILE A 58 13.32 -3.91 6.09
N LYS A 59 14.18 -4.88 5.80
CA LYS A 59 13.81 -6.30 5.77
C LYS A 59 13.99 -6.92 7.15
N ILE A 60 12.93 -6.91 7.96
CA ILE A 60 12.95 -7.48 9.30
C ILE A 60 12.99 -9.02 9.23
N THR A 61 12.24 -9.59 8.28
CA THR A 61 12.21 -11.03 8.00
C THR A 61 12.60 -11.28 6.56
N ASN A 62 12.50 -12.52 6.07
CA ASN A 62 12.80 -12.85 4.67
C ASN A 62 11.68 -12.48 3.70
N LYS A 63 10.62 -11.84 4.16
CA LYS A 63 9.44 -11.54 3.34
C LYS A 63 9.10 -10.04 3.37
N LEU A 64 8.84 -9.45 2.21
CA LEU A 64 8.47 -8.03 2.05
C LEU A 64 7.05 -7.82 1.52
N SER A 65 6.42 -8.84 0.96
CA SER A 65 5.06 -8.78 0.43
C SER A 65 4.80 -7.56 -0.46
N PRO A 66 5.58 -7.38 -1.55
CA PRO A 66 5.45 -6.18 -2.39
C PRO A 66 4.08 -6.10 -3.06
N LYS A 67 3.51 -4.89 -3.09
CA LYS A 67 2.15 -4.68 -3.55
C LYS A 67 2.01 -3.28 -4.15
N ILE A 68 1.06 -3.13 -5.07
CA ILE A 68 0.64 -1.82 -5.57
C ILE A 68 -0.82 -1.62 -5.17
N LEU A 69 -1.10 -0.54 -4.45
CA LEU A 69 -2.45 -0.12 -4.08
C LEU A 69 -2.93 0.93 -5.07
N ILE A 70 -4.19 0.83 -5.49
CA ILE A 70 -4.80 1.75 -6.45
C ILE A 70 -6.11 2.25 -5.83
N VAL A 71 -6.15 3.53 -5.47
CA VAL A 71 -7.31 4.13 -4.80
C VAL A 71 -8.02 5.09 -5.73
N GLY A 72 -9.36 4.97 -5.82
CA GLY A 72 -10.19 5.82 -6.67
C GLY A 72 -10.32 7.25 -6.16
N PRO A 73 -10.71 8.18 -7.05
CA PRO A 73 -10.96 9.58 -6.65
C PRO A 73 -11.98 9.67 -5.53
N HIS A 74 -11.61 10.39 -4.47
CA HIS A 74 -12.45 10.59 -3.29
C HIS A 74 -12.91 9.31 -2.60
N LYS A 75 -12.22 8.20 -2.87
CA LYS A 75 -12.40 6.93 -2.17
C LYS A 75 -11.33 6.80 -1.09
N ARG A 76 -11.58 5.93 -0.13
CA ARG A 76 -10.61 5.69 0.95
C ARG A 76 -10.71 4.27 1.47
N LEU A 77 -9.57 3.73 1.90
CA LEU A 77 -9.52 2.45 2.59
C LEU A 77 -10.07 2.62 4.00
N SER A 78 -10.25 1.50 4.73
CA SER A 78 -10.69 1.58 6.12
C SER A 78 -9.68 2.30 7.00
N TRP A 79 -10.15 2.88 8.09
CA TRP A 79 -9.34 3.36 9.21
C TRP A 79 -8.93 2.13 10.00
N GLN A 80 -7.62 1.80 9.99
CA GLN A 80 -7.15 0.46 10.31
C GLN A 80 -5.76 0.45 10.93
N TYR A 81 -5.40 -0.69 11.53
CA TYR A 81 -4.02 -0.98 11.92
C TYR A 81 -3.74 -2.48 11.83
N HIS A 82 -2.47 -2.84 11.90
CA HIS A 82 -1.99 -4.22 11.81
C HIS A 82 -1.13 -4.56 13.03
N ARG A 83 -1.13 -5.83 13.42
CA ARG A 83 -0.43 -6.28 14.64
C ARG A 83 0.89 -6.96 14.35
N ARG A 84 1.06 -7.52 13.13
CA ARG A 84 2.22 -8.33 12.80
C ARG A 84 3.03 -7.77 11.63
N ARG A 85 2.80 -6.49 11.27
CA ARG A 85 3.60 -5.81 10.24
C ARG A 85 3.62 -4.31 10.42
N ALA A 86 4.72 -3.72 10.00
CA ALA A 86 4.81 -2.32 9.64
C ALA A 86 4.68 -2.23 8.11
N GLU A 87 4.47 -1.05 7.57
CA GLU A 87 4.36 -0.83 6.13
C GLU A 87 5.19 0.38 5.71
N ILE A 88 5.70 0.35 4.48
CA ILE A 88 6.34 1.50 3.85
C ILE A 88 5.58 1.76 2.56
N TRP A 89 5.12 2.98 2.38
CA TRP A 89 4.37 3.41 1.19
C TRP A 89 5.10 4.51 0.45
N LYS A 90 5.08 4.44 -0.87
CA LYS A 90 5.56 5.51 -1.74
C LYS A 90 4.46 5.90 -2.71
N CYS A 91 4.17 7.19 -2.79
CA CYS A 91 3.25 7.70 -3.82
C CYS A 91 3.93 7.66 -5.18
N ILE A 92 3.36 6.92 -6.13
CA ILE A 92 3.89 6.81 -7.49
C ILE A 92 2.96 7.43 -8.54
N SER A 93 1.82 7.97 -8.13
CA SER A 93 0.97 8.83 -8.94
C SER A 93 1.27 10.30 -8.62
N ASP A 94 0.43 11.22 -9.08
CA ASP A 94 0.64 12.64 -8.82
C ASP A 94 0.61 12.95 -7.33
N LYS A 95 -0.46 12.56 -6.63
CA LYS A 95 -0.57 12.71 -5.17
C LYS A 95 -1.64 11.81 -4.57
N VAL A 96 -1.48 11.51 -3.29
CA VAL A 96 -2.49 10.85 -2.45
C VAL A 96 -2.51 11.53 -1.09
N SER A 97 -3.52 11.22 -0.29
CA SER A 97 -3.55 11.61 1.11
C SER A 97 -3.47 10.36 1.99
N VAL A 98 -2.82 10.50 3.13
CA VAL A 98 -2.76 9.43 4.14
C VAL A 98 -3.12 10.01 5.49
N ALA A 99 -4.13 9.44 6.13
CA ALA A 99 -4.45 9.78 7.52
C ALA A 99 -3.71 8.82 8.44
N THR A 100 -3.16 9.32 9.53
CA THR A 100 -2.43 8.51 10.53
C THR A 100 -2.81 8.93 11.94
N SER A 101 -2.65 8.02 12.91
CA SER A 101 -2.81 8.32 14.33
C SER A 101 -2.14 7.23 15.17
N ASP A 102 -1.74 7.60 16.38
CA ASP A 102 -1.31 6.65 17.40
C ASP A 102 -2.50 6.10 18.21
N THR A 103 -3.68 6.70 18.05
CA THR A 103 -4.90 6.31 18.75
C THR A 103 -6.03 5.99 17.77
N ASP A 104 -7.12 5.43 18.27
CA ASP A 104 -8.25 5.06 17.42
C ASP A 104 -9.01 6.27 16.86
N GLU A 105 -8.96 7.40 17.53
CA GLU A 105 -9.85 8.54 17.27
C GLU A 105 -9.18 9.75 16.63
N HIS A 106 -7.91 9.96 16.87
CA HIS A 106 -7.23 11.20 16.49
C HIS A 106 -6.47 11.03 15.17
N MET A 107 -6.85 11.81 14.15
CA MET A 107 -6.27 11.71 12.81
C MET A 107 -5.43 12.92 12.42
N TYR A 108 -4.24 12.66 11.92
CA TYR A 108 -3.42 13.64 11.19
C TYR A 108 -3.43 13.25 9.72
N THR A 109 -3.56 14.23 8.84
CA THR A 109 -3.61 13.98 7.40
C THR A 109 -2.34 14.50 6.72
N HIS A 110 -1.75 13.68 5.88
CA HIS A 110 -0.52 14.00 5.14
C HIS A 110 -0.81 13.91 3.64
N ILE A 111 -0.33 14.90 2.87
CA ILE A 111 -0.34 14.84 1.41
C ILE A 111 0.99 14.26 0.97
N LEU A 112 0.95 13.16 0.21
CA LEU A 112 2.13 12.60 -0.43
C LEU A 112 2.10 12.98 -1.89
N ASN A 113 3.11 13.70 -2.34
CA ASN A 113 3.33 13.98 -3.75
C ASN A 113 4.13 12.84 -4.39
N ARG A 114 4.21 12.81 -5.71
CA ARG A 114 4.97 11.78 -6.42
C ARG A 114 6.39 11.67 -5.85
N GLY A 115 6.75 10.47 -5.43
CA GLY A 115 8.06 10.18 -4.86
C GLY A 115 8.12 10.24 -3.35
N ASP A 116 7.12 10.81 -2.68
CA ASP A 116 7.11 10.90 -1.22
C ASP A 116 6.86 9.52 -0.58
N ILE A 117 7.53 9.27 0.53
CA ILE A 117 7.47 8.02 1.27
C ILE A 117 6.93 8.27 2.67
N ILE A 118 6.09 7.36 3.17
CA ILE A 118 5.65 7.35 4.56
C ILE A 118 5.90 5.97 5.15
N LYS A 119 6.37 5.94 6.39
CA LYS A 119 6.59 4.70 7.15
C LYS A 119 5.52 4.58 8.23
N LEU A 120 4.83 3.46 8.23
CA LEU A 120 3.71 3.17 9.12
C LEU A 120 4.11 2.04 10.06
N ALA A 121 4.48 2.38 11.29
CA ALA A 121 4.92 1.41 12.29
C ALA A 121 3.79 0.42 12.63
N THR A 122 4.15 -0.75 13.13
CA THR A 122 3.20 -1.73 13.62
C THR A 122 2.27 -1.07 14.66
N GLY A 123 0.97 -1.27 14.49
CA GLY A 123 -0.04 -0.66 15.37
C GLY A 123 -0.41 0.79 15.02
N LYS A 124 0.33 1.44 14.13
CA LYS A 124 -0.01 2.81 13.68
C LYS A 124 -1.33 2.77 12.92
N ARG A 125 -2.31 3.55 13.38
CA ARG A 125 -3.58 3.68 12.67
C ARG A 125 -3.34 4.47 11.41
N HIS A 126 -3.90 3.99 10.29
CA HIS A 126 -3.68 4.64 9.00
C HIS A 126 -4.83 4.35 8.02
N ARG A 127 -4.90 5.21 7.00
CA ARG A 127 -5.89 5.09 5.94
C ARG A 127 -5.36 5.81 4.70
N LEU A 128 -5.40 5.12 3.55
CA LEU A 128 -5.09 5.72 2.27
C LEU A 128 -6.33 6.39 1.70
N ILE A 129 -6.18 7.60 1.17
CA ILE A 129 -7.28 8.44 0.67
C ILE A 129 -6.95 8.93 -0.73
N GLY A 130 -7.85 8.68 -1.69
CA GLY A 130 -7.77 9.26 -3.03
C GLY A 130 -8.20 10.72 -3.02
N LEU A 131 -7.52 11.53 -3.82
CA LEU A 131 -7.86 12.95 -4.01
C LEU A 131 -8.70 13.11 -5.28
N ASP A 132 -8.47 14.16 -6.08
CA ASP A 132 -9.30 14.42 -7.27
C ASP A 132 -9.11 13.38 -8.37
N GLU A 133 -7.98 12.70 -8.39
CA GLU A 133 -7.63 11.70 -9.39
C GLU A 133 -7.29 10.36 -8.73
N TRP A 134 -7.13 9.33 -9.56
CA TRP A 134 -6.68 8.02 -9.09
C TRP A 134 -5.31 8.12 -8.41
N GLY A 135 -5.18 7.50 -7.25
CA GLY A 135 -3.92 7.45 -6.51
C GLY A 135 -3.29 6.07 -6.59
N ILE A 136 -1.97 6.03 -6.68
CA ILE A 136 -1.22 4.77 -6.80
C ILE A 136 -0.08 4.79 -5.80
N VAL A 137 0.03 3.73 -5.01
CA VAL A 137 1.03 3.60 -3.95
C VAL A 137 1.75 2.26 -4.09
N ALA A 138 3.09 2.32 -4.09
CA ALA A 138 3.91 1.13 -3.93
C ALA A 138 4.04 0.82 -2.44
N GLU A 139 3.83 -0.44 -2.07
CA GLU A 139 3.78 -0.88 -0.68
C GLU A 139 4.71 -2.04 -0.43
N ILE A 140 5.41 -1.98 0.71
CA ILE A 140 6.18 -3.09 1.26
C ILE A 140 5.67 -3.34 2.68
N TRP A 141 5.51 -4.61 3.04
CA TRP A 141 5.23 -5.02 4.41
C TRP A 141 6.52 -5.42 5.11
N GLN A 142 6.71 -4.92 6.32
CA GLN A 142 7.80 -5.34 7.19
C GLN A 142 7.22 -6.27 8.24
N HIS A 143 7.29 -7.59 7.98
CA HIS A 143 6.76 -8.61 8.89
C HIS A 143 7.58 -8.63 10.19
N THR A 144 6.91 -8.71 11.33
CA THR A 144 7.55 -8.66 12.64
C THR A 144 7.82 -10.02 13.24
N ASP A 145 7.18 -11.08 12.73
CA ASP A 145 7.31 -12.45 13.22
C ASP A 145 7.48 -13.41 12.04
N GLU A 146 8.68 -13.93 11.86
CA GLU A 146 9.01 -14.83 10.75
C GLU A 146 8.23 -16.14 10.83
N SER A 147 7.93 -16.62 12.05
CA SER A 147 7.17 -17.86 12.25
C SER A 147 5.67 -17.68 12.05
N ASN A 148 5.18 -16.44 12.07
CA ASN A 148 3.77 -16.10 11.86
C ASN A 148 3.67 -14.80 11.06
N PRO A 149 3.98 -14.85 9.75
CA PRO A 149 3.96 -13.64 8.93
C PRO A 149 2.56 -13.03 8.85
N SER A 150 2.51 -11.73 8.67
CA SER A 150 1.26 -11.00 8.47
C SER A 150 0.60 -11.42 7.15
N ASN A 151 -0.72 -11.28 7.09
CA ASN A 151 -1.53 -11.58 5.91
C ASN A 151 -2.70 -10.60 5.84
N GLU A 152 -3.62 -10.81 4.90
CA GLU A 152 -4.78 -9.95 4.71
C GLU A 152 -5.75 -9.97 5.90
N ASP A 153 -5.72 -11.01 6.72
CA ASP A 153 -6.56 -11.13 7.92
C ASP A 153 -5.98 -10.39 9.13
N ASP A 154 -4.71 -9.98 9.06
CA ASP A 154 -4.05 -9.17 10.09
C ASP A 154 -4.44 -7.70 9.94
N ILE A 155 -5.69 -7.41 10.23
CA ILE A 155 -6.25 -6.07 10.10
C ILE A 155 -7.33 -5.85 11.17
N ILE A 156 -7.24 -4.70 11.84
CA ILE A 156 -8.30 -4.22 12.72
C ILE A 156 -8.90 -3.00 12.05
N ARG A 157 -10.16 -3.11 11.59
CA ARG A 157 -10.86 -1.98 10.97
C ARG A 157 -11.66 -1.25 12.03
N LEU A 158 -11.32 0.02 12.24
CA LEU A 158 -11.97 0.90 13.23
C LEU A 158 -13.12 1.67 12.59
N GLN A 159 -13.01 1.99 11.31
CA GLN A 159 -14.03 2.65 10.52
C GLN A 159 -13.86 2.24 9.06
N ASP A 160 -14.98 1.93 8.41
CA ASP A 160 -14.96 1.53 7.01
C ASP A 160 -16.22 2.05 6.32
N ASP A 161 -16.05 2.81 5.24
CA ASP A 161 -17.17 3.36 4.45
C ASP A 161 -18.03 2.26 3.82
N TYR A 162 -17.53 1.02 3.76
CA TYR A 162 -18.16 -0.11 3.08
C TYR A 162 -18.66 -1.19 4.04
N ASN A 163 -18.63 -0.93 5.35
CA ASN A 163 -19.09 -1.84 6.41
C ASN A 163 -18.42 -3.22 6.41
N ARG A 164 -17.17 -3.32 6.00
CA ARG A 164 -16.39 -4.55 6.13
C ARG A 164 -15.94 -4.75 7.57
N LYS A 165 -15.78 -6.00 7.95
CA LYS A 165 -15.29 -6.35 9.29
C LYS A 165 -13.81 -6.68 9.30
#